data_81aad4c2730b623c6e35318f5b6d06be
#
_entry.id   81aad4c2730b623c6e35318f5b6d06be
#
_cell.length_a   1.000
_cell.length_b   1.000
_cell.length_c   1.000
_cell.angle_alpha   90.00
_cell.angle_beta   90.00
_cell.angle_gamma   90.00
#
_symmetry.space_group_name_H-M   'P 1'
#
loop_
_entity.id
_entity.type
_entity.pdbx_description
1 polymer ?
#
loop_
_entity_poly.entity_id
_entity_poly.type
_entity_poly.pdbx_seq_one_letter_code
_entity_poly.pdbx_strand_id
1 'polypeptide(L)'
;MRTFLKLALVVLMSFTAGCSWFGDDDEPEEIKPNPLPKIQEEVGLRVVWSKKIGKGADDRAVKILPTVVDTRVFAGAPDGTVKALAIDNGREIWSVKIRNFYSKEELANAFSKDLDTITGGVGVGGDLVVVGSASGDLIALNQSDGTLAWRVSASSEILSPPLVNRDRVVAQTIDGKVTAYDSIDGERLWVYTMNTPPLSLRGTARPLFYGELVIAAFANGRVAFLDQEKGLAAYDQRIGIAQGSTDLERLVDIDGVMQIVEGKLYVASFQGRIVGIDISSGRLLWAEEISSLTGVGSGFGNVYAAHADSQLTAYNGDNGHEIWNVDALLHRDITAPVTLG
;
A
#
# COMPACT_ATOMS: atom_id res chain seq x y z
N MET A 1 -66.73 25.85 -32.38
CA MET A 1 -65.25 25.61 -32.63
C MET A 1 -64.27 26.56 -31.89
N ARG A 2 -64.68 27.82 -31.60
CA ARG A 2 -63.77 28.78 -30.89
C ARG A 2 -63.76 28.63 -29.37
N THR A 3 -64.72 28.00 -28.74
CA THR A 3 -64.78 27.76 -27.29
C THR A 3 -63.96 26.53 -26.84
N PHE A 4 -63.86 25.50 -27.66
CA PHE A 4 -63.07 24.33 -27.41
C PHE A 4 -61.51 24.60 -27.49
N LEU A 5 -61.14 25.56 -28.36
CA LEU A 5 -59.76 25.94 -28.56
C LEU A 5 -59.19 26.75 -27.35
N LYS A 6 -60.06 27.51 -26.66
CA LYS A 6 -59.65 28.25 -25.45
C LYS A 6 -59.53 27.36 -24.20
N LEU A 7 -60.32 26.28 -24.12
CA LEU A 7 -60.23 25.32 -23.02
C LEU A 7 -58.97 24.42 -23.15
N ALA A 8 -58.63 24.06 -24.40
CA ALA A 8 -57.40 23.30 -24.66
C ALA A 8 -56.10 24.10 -24.36
N LEU A 9 -56.17 25.45 -24.58
CA LEU A 9 -54.99 26.30 -24.30
C LEU A 9 -54.78 26.54 -22.79
N VAL A 10 -55.87 26.58 -22.00
CA VAL A 10 -55.75 26.71 -20.52
C VAL A 10 -55.31 25.42 -19.85
N VAL A 11 -55.68 24.25 -20.39
CA VAL A 11 -55.19 22.94 -19.88
C VAL A 11 -53.74 22.71 -20.27
N LEU A 12 -53.25 23.24 -21.41
CA LEU A 12 -51.84 23.11 -21.81
C LEU A 12 -50.89 24.02 -21.00
N MET A 13 -51.38 25.16 -20.48
CA MET A 13 -50.60 26.07 -19.62
C MET A 13 -50.53 25.62 -18.16
N SER A 14 -51.37 24.70 -17.71
CA SER A 14 -51.34 24.18 -16.34
C SER A 14 -50.36 22.99 -16.15
N PHE A 15 -49.76 22.46 -17.23
CA PHE A 15 -48.75 21.38 -17.15
C PHE A 15 -47.30 21.86 -17.12
N THR A 16 -47.03 23.15 -17.27
CA THR A 16 -45.66 23.69 -17.25
C THR A 16 -45.23 24.32 -15.91
N ALA A 17 -46.08 24.28 -14.89
CA ALA A 17 -45.80 24.86 -13.57
C ALA A 17 -45.50 23.80 -12.47
N GLY A 18 -45.20 22.57 -12.85
CA GLY A 18 -45.09 21.43 -11.93
C GLY A 18 -43.70 20.80 -11.77
N CYS A 19 -42.63 21.43 -12.22
CA CYS A 19 -41.27 20.83 -12.14
C CYS A 19 -40.21 21.68 -11.42
N SER A 20 -40.60 22.42 -10.39
CA SER A 20 -39.57 23.12 -9.58
C SER A 20 -39.71 22.90 -8.08
N TRP A 21 -40.34 21.79 -7.63
CA TRP A 21 -40.42 21.48 -6.21
C TRP A 21 -39.85 20.09 -5.88
N PHE A 22 -39.00 19.51 -6.69
CA PHE A 22 -38.20 18.37 -6.29
C PHE A 22 -36.74 18.77 -6.32
N GLY A 23 -36.24 19.03 -5.10
CA GLY A 23 -34.87 18.87 -4.73
C GLY A 23 -33.93 19.92 -5.29
N ASP A 24 -33.51 20.82 -4.46
CA ASP A 24 -32.06 21.00 -4.34
C ASP A 24 -31.56 19.60 -4.01
N ASP A 25 -31.05 18.86 -5.00
CA ASP A 25 -30.13 17.80 -4.77
C ASP A 25 -28.93 18.50 -4.12
N ASP A 26 -28.87 18.43 -2.77
CA ASP A 26 -27.67 18.71 -2.03
C ASP A 26 -26.63 17.72 -2.57
N GLU A 27 -25.97 18.05 -3.68
CA GLU A 27 -24.73 17.38 -4.05
C GLU A 27 -23.86 17.48 -2.81
N PRO A 28 -23.33 16.36 -2.30
CA PRO A 28 -22.50 16.40 -1.12
C PRO A 28 -21.39 17.40 -1.38
N GLU A 29 -21.28 18.40 -0.51
CA GLU A 29 -20.29 19.48 -0.63
C GLU A 29 -18.93 18.85 -0.84
N GLU A 30 -18.29 19.08 -1.99
CA GLU A 30 -17.00 18.51 -2.33
C GLU A 30 -16.00 18.96 -1.26
N ILE A 31 -15.49 18.01 -0.47
CA ILE A 31 -14.51 18.28 0.59
C ILE A 31 -13.24 18.77 -0.09
N LYS A 32 -12.95 20.07 0.03
CA LYS A 32 -11.75 20.68 -0.56
C LYS A 32 -10.55 20.58 0.39
N PRO A 33 -9.36 20.34 -0.18
CA PRO A 33 -8.13 20.36 0.62
C PRO A 33 -7.91 21.71 1.30
N ASN A 34 -7.43 21.71 2.54
CA ASN A 34 -7.06 22.94 3.25
C ASN A 34 -6.04 23.76 2.45
N PRO A 35 -6.14 25.09 2.44
CA PRO A 35 -5.09 25.93 1.84
C PRO A 35 -3.74 25.66 2.51
N LEU A 36 -2.68 25.51 1.70
CA LEU A 36 -1.35 25.30 2.27
C LEU A 36 -0.90 26.57 3.03
N PRO A 37 -0.42 26.43 4.27
CA PRO A 37 0.16 27.55 5.00
C PRO A 37 1.43 28.04 4.29
N LYS A 38 1.81 29.28 4.52
CA LYS A 38 3.13 29.75 4.10
C LYS A 38 4.18 29.01 4.92
N ILE A 39 4.98 28.21 4.25
CA ILE A 39 6.08 27.47 4.87
C ILE A 39 7.28 28.42 5.00
N GLN A 40 7.85 28.47 6.19
CA GLN A 40 9.17 29.03 6.40
C GLN A 40 10.19 27.94 6.10
N GLU A 41 10.97 28.09 5.04
CA GLU A 41 11.94 27.08 4.62
C GLU A 41 13.07 26.99 5.67
N GLU A 42 13.17 25.86 6.36
CA GLU A 42 14.22 25.54 7.33
C GLU A 42 15.31 24.65 6.74
N VAL A 43 14.95 23.87 5.71
CA VAL A 43 15.85 22.93 5.02
C VAL A 43 15.77 23.16 3.52
N GLY A 44 16.87 23.53 2.91
CA GLY A 44 16.97 23.71 1.46
C GLY A 44 17.06 22.38 0.73
N LEU A 45 15.97 21.92 0.12
CA LEU A 45 15.95 20.72 -0.73
C LEU A 45 16.20 21.11 -2.19
N ARG A 46 17.06 20.34 -2.88
CA ARG A 46 17.27 20.49 -4.33
C ARG A 46 17.08 19.16 -5.04
N VAL A 47 16.46 19.19 -6.22
CA VAL A 47 16.39 18.02 -7.09
C VAL A 47 17.77 17.81 -7.73
N VAL A 48 18.40 16.67 -7.42
CA VAL A 48 19.71 16.31 -8.01
C VAL A 48 19.49 15.74 -9.42
N TRP A 49 18.50 14.86 -9.58
CA TRP A 49 18.09 14.32 -10.87
C TRP A 49 16.63 13.85 -10.82
N SER A 50 16.04 13.65 -11.99
CA SER A 50 14.69 13.10 -12.15
C SER A 50 14.69 12.12 -13.31
N LYS A 51 13.97 10.99 -13.17
CA LYS A 51 13.89 9.95 -14.20
C LYS A 51 12.48 9.37 -14.31
N LYS A 52 11.98 9.28 -15.53
CA LYS A 52 10.74 8.58 -15.83
C LYS A 52 11.00 7.06 -15.87
N ILE A 53 10.20 6.28 -15.12
CA ILE A 53 10.36 4.82 -15.04
C ILE A 53 9.48 4.13 -16.09
N GLY A 54 8.21 4.42 -16.13
CA GLY A 54 7.23 3.84 -17.05
C GLY A 54 6.25 4.87 -17.55
N LYS A 55 5.04 4.44 -17.92
CA LYS A 55 3.99 5.33 -18.45
C LYS A 55 3.17 6.04 -17.38
N GLY A 56 3.30 5.65 -16.12
CA GLY A 56 2.48 6.13 -15.01
C GLY A 56 1.57 5.01 -14.49
N ALA A 57 0.74 5.35 -13.51
CA ALA A 57 -0.21 4.39 -12.92
C ALA A 57 -1.57 4.41 -13.63
N ASP A 58 -1.82 5.40 -14.51
CA ASP A 58 -3.14 5.73 -15.05
C ASP A 58 -4.16 5.83 -13.88
N ASP A 59 -5.36 5.29 -14.00
CA ASP A 59 -6.38 5.29 -12.93
C ASP A 59 -6.23 4.11 -11.94
N ARG A 60 -5.07 3.47 -11.89
CA ARG A 60 -4.84 2.30 -11.02
C ARG A 60 -4.38 2.74 -9.63
N ALA A 61 -5.07 2.30 -8.60
CA ALA A 61 -4.66 2.49 -7.21
C ALA A 61 -3.52 1.51 -6.86
N VAL A 62 -2.28 1.88 -7.18
CA VAL A 62 -1.06 1.10 -6.86
C VAL A 62 -0.08 1.94 -6.07
N LYS A 63 0.52 1.34 -5.03
CA LYS A 63 1.51 1.97 -4.15
C LYS A 63 2.91 1.43 -4.48
N ILE A 64 3.46 1.80 -5.65
CA ILE A 64 4.79 1.35 -6.07
C ILE A 64 5.84 2.37 -5.64
N LEU A 65 6.70 1.97 -4.72
CA LEU A 65 7.82 2.78 -4.24
C LEU A 65 9.14 2.24 -4.81
N PRO A 66 10.12 3.12 -5.09
CA PRO A 66 11.47 2.70 -5.42
C PRO A 66 12.17 2.13 -4.18
N THR A 67 13.09 1.19 -4.40
CA THR A 67 13.94 0.63 -3.35
C THR A 67 15.38 1.02 -3.62
N VAL A 68 16.06 1.54 -2.59
CA VAL A 68 17.46 1.94 -2.65
C VAL A 68 18.30 0.88 -1.95
N VAL A 69 19.31 0.37 -2.65
CA VAL A 69 20.30 -0.55 -2.10
C VAL A 69 21.69 -0.12 -2.59
N ASP A 70 22.58 0.14 -1.65
CA ASP A 70 23.93 0.63 -1.91
C ASP A 70 23.94 1.90 -2.79
N THR A 71 24.48 1.79 -3.99
CA THR A 71 24.60 2.89 -4.97
C THR A 71 23.54 2.84 -6.08
N ARG A 72 22.49 2.05 -5.90
CA ARG A 72 21.47 1.80 -6.92
C ARG A 72 20.06 2.08 -6.42
N VAL A 73 19.23 2.59 -7.32
CA VAL A 73 17.79 2.74 -7.13
C VAL A 73 17.09 1.77 -8.06
N PHE A 74 16.26 0.90 -7.51
CA PHE A 74 15.42 -0.02 -8.27
C PHE A 74 13.99 0.48 -8.26
N ALA A 75 13.38 0.57 -9.42
CA ALA A 75 12.03 1.07 -9.56
C ALA A 75 11.23 0.25 -10.57
N GLY A 76 9.97 -0.02 -10.22
CA GLY A 76 8.99 -0.64 -11.09
C GLY A 76 7.93 0.36 -11.56
N ALA A 77 7.20 0.01 -12.58
CA ALA A 77 6.00 0.74 -13.01
C ALA A 77 4.89 -0.24 -13.41
N PRO A 78 3.60 0.16 -13.30
CA PRO A 78 2.47 -0.72 -13.62
C PRO A 78 2.49 -1.26 -15.04
N ASP A 79 3.12 -0.55 -15.99
CA ASP A 79 3.28 -0.99 -17.38
C ASP A 79 4.32 -2.12 -17.56
N GLY A 80 4.73 -2.77 -16.47
CA GLY A 80 5.66 -3.89 -16.46
C GLY A 80 7.13 -3.49 -16.60
N THR A 81 7.48 -2.20 -16.57
CA THR A 81 8.87 -1.74 -16.60
C THR A 81 9.54 -1.92 -15.25
N VAL A 82 10.74 -2.51 -15.23
CA VAL A 82 11.64 -2.50 -14.07
C VAL A 82 12.98 -1.91 -14.50
N LYS A 83 13.53 -1.01 -13.67
CA LYS A 83 14.82 -0.35 -13.95
C LYS A 83 15.72 -0.37 -12.73
N ALA A 84 17.02 -0.48 -13.00
CA ALA A 84 18.08 -0.11 -12.05
C ALA A 84 18.76 1.18 -12.52
N LEU A 85 18.90 2.12 -11.60
CA LEU A 85 19.49 3.43 -11.84
C LEU A 85 20.64 3.68 -10.86
N ALA A 86 21.65 4.41 -11.27
CA ALA A 86 22.70 4.88 -10.38
C ALA A 86 22.14 5.99 -9.47
N ILE A 87 22.39 5.92 -8.16
CA ILE A 87 21.83 6.82 -7.17
C ILE A 87 22.34 8.27 -7.31
N ASP A 88 23.59 8.45 -7.76
CA ASP A 88 24.27 9.73 -7.86
C ASP A 88 23.72 10.63 -9.00
N ASN A 89 23.29 10.03 -10.10
CA ASN A 89 22.96 10.79 -11.31
C ASN A 89 21.76 10.26 -12.11
N GLY A 90 21.08 9.21 -11.64
CA GLY A 90 19.93 8.60 -12.31
C GLY A 90 20.24 7.90 -13.63
N ARG A 91 21.53 7.62 -13.93
CA ARG A 91 21.93 6.90 -15.14
C ARG A 91 21.38 5.47 -15.09
N GLU A 92 20.70 5.07 -16.17
CA GLU A 92 20.16 3.72 -16.32
C GLU A 92 21.31 2.69 -16.38
N ILE A 93 21.25 1.71 -15.49
CA ILE A 93 22.18 0.57 -15.45
C ILE A 93 21.60 -0.53 -16.33
N TRP A 94 20.33 -0.89 -16.09
CA TRP A 94 19.56 -1.78 -16.93
C TRP A 94 18.07 -1.45 -16.86
N SER A 95 17.33 -1.93 -17.88
CA SER A 95 15.86 -1.76 -17.98
C SER A 95 15.26 -2.97 -18.67
N VAL A 96 14.21 -3.54 -18.07
CA VAL A 96 13.49 -4.69 -18.61
C VAL A 96 11.99 -4.48 -18.58
N LYS A 97 11.28 -5.24 -19.41
CA LYS A 97 9.82 -5.39 -19.36
C LYS A 97 9.50 -6.80 -18.91
N ILE A 98 8.75 -6.96 -17.84
CA ILE A 98 8.38 -8.30 -17.33
C ILE A 98 7.60 -9.11 -18.37
N ARG A 99 6.88 -8.45 -19.30
CA ARG A 99 6.21 -9.07 -20.44
C ARG A 99 7.13 -9.99 -21.26
N ASN A 100 8.42 -9.66 -21.35
CA ASN A 100 9.40 -10.44 -22.11
C ASN A 100 9.70 -11.80 -21.49
N PHE A 101 9.29 -12.04 -20.27
CA PHE A 101 9.48 -13.29 -19.54
C PHE A 101 8.28 -14.25 -19.65
N TYR A 102 7.26 -13.88 -20.43
CA TYR A 102 6.11 -14.70 -20.75
C TYR A 102 6.20 -15.23 -22.18
N SER A 103 5.77 -16.44 -22.40
CA SER A 103 5.64 -17.01 -23.74
C SER A 103 4.50 -16.32 -24.52
N LYS A 104 4.53 -16.45 -25.85
CA LYS A 104 3.45 -15.93 -26.71
C LYS A 104 2.11 -16.57 -26.39
N GLU A 105 2.10 -17.84 -25.98
CA GLU A 105 0.92 -18.61 -25.65
C GLU A 105 0.32 -18.12 -24.32
N GLU A 106 1.14 -17.89 -23.29
CA GLU A 106 0.70 -17.30 -22.03
C GLU A 106 0.04 -15.94 -22.26
N LEU A 107 0.68 -15.07 -23.04
CA LEU A 107 0.16 -13.74 -23.35
C LEU A 107 -1.12 -13.79 -24.21
N ALA A 108 -1.28 -14.78 -25.08
CA ALA A 108 -2.48 -14.95 -25.91
C ALA A 108 -3.66 -15.54 -25.12
N ASN A 109 -3.39 -16.42 -24.17
CA ASN A 109 -4.38 -17.12 -23.36
C ASN A 109 -4.74 -16.38 -22.06
N ALA A 110 -4.07 -15.27 -21.76
CA ALA A 110 -4.36 -14.50 -20.57
C ALA A 110 -5.80 -13.95 -20.61
N PHE A 111 -6.62 -14.37 -19.66
CA PHE A 111 -7.99 -13.87 -19.47
C PHE A 111 -8.00 -12.38 -19.06
N SER A 112 -6.90 -11.89 -18.52
CA SER A 112 -6.71 -10.52 -18.07
C SER A 112 -5.60 -9.86 -18.89
N LYS A 113 -5.83 -8.60 -19.28
CA LYS A 113 -4.81 -7.75 -19.90
C LYS A 113 -3.69 -7.34 -18.92
N ASP A 114 -3.77 -7.80 -17.67
CA ASP A 114 -2.94 -7.37 -16.54
C ASP A 114 -1.84 -8.37 -16.18
N LEU A 115 -1.60 -9.39 -17.03
CA LEU A 115 -0.59 -10.41 -16.79
C LEU A 115 0.80 -9.81 -16.50
N ASP A 116 1.16 -8.77 -17.24
CA ASP A 116 2.42 -8.05 -17.12
C ASP A 116 2.31 -6.73 -16.33
N THR A 117 1.24 -6.54 -15.55
CA THR A 117 1.06 -5.37 -14.70
C THR A 117 1.73 -5.58 -13.34
N ILE A 118 2.71 -4.74 -13.01
CA ILE A 118 3.32 -4.72 -11.68
C ILE A 118 2.40 -3.99 -10.71
N THR A 119 2.05 -4.62 -9.61
CA THR A 119 1.24 -4.06 -8.53
C THR A 119 1.94 -4.11 -7.17
N GLY A 120 2.79 -5.09 -6.94
CA GLY A 120 3.47 -5.35 -5.67
C GLY A 120 4.74 -4.53 -5.43
N GLY A 121 5.11 -3.62 -6.36
CA GLY A 121 6.34 -2.84 -6.19
C GLY A 121 7.62 -3.68 -6.31
N VAL A 122 8.73 -3.14 -5.78
CA VAL A 122 10.06 -3.73 -5.95
C VAL A 122 10.64 -4.12 -4.60
N GLY A 123 10.85 -5.43 -4.39
CA GLY A 123 11.65 -5.97 -3.31
C GLY A 123 13.09 -6.22 -3.79
N VAL A 124 14.08 -5.87 -2.97
CA VAL A 124 15.51 -6.06 -3.31
C VAL A 124 16.23 -6.65 -2.12
N GLY A 125 17.04 -7.67 -2.36
CA GLY A 125 17.88 -8.30 -1.34
C GLY A 125 18.68 -9.46 -1.91
N GLY A 126 19.76 -9.85 -1.26
CA GLY A 126 20.70 -10.81 -1.83
C GLY A 126 21.19 -10.31 -3.20
N ASP A 127 21.06 -11.15 -4.21
CA ASP A 127 21.40 -10.81 -5.60
C ASP A 127 20.16 -10.62 -6.48
N LEU A 128 18.96 -10.45 -5.86
CA LEU A 128 17.67 -10.42 -6.55
C LEU A 128 16.97 -9.06 -6.46
N VAL A 129 16.24 -8.76 -7.53
CA VAL A 129 15.18 -7.76 -7.62
C VAL A 129 13.88 -8.49 -7.92
N VAL A 130 12.90 -8.40 -7.03
CA VAL A 130 11.67 -9.19 -7.14
C VAL A 130 10.46 -8.27 -7.24
N VAL A 131 9.57 -8.55 -8.17
CA VAL A 131 8.32 -7.81 -8.36
C VAL A 131 7.12 -8.76 -8.32
N GLY A 132 6.01 -8.25 -7.81
CA GLY A 132 4.72 -8.93 -7.83
C GLY A 132 3.79 -8.33 -8.89
N SER A 133 2.98 -9.16 -9.52
CA SER A 133 2.04 -8.75 -10.56
C SER A 133 0.59 -8.83 -10.13
N ALA A 134 -0.30 -8.19 -10.89
CA ALA A 134 -1.75 -8.25 -10.73
C ALA A 134 -2.31 -9.67 -10.96
N SER A 135 -1.64 -10.47 -11.78
CA SER A 135 -2.01 -11.89 -12.00
C SER A 135 -1.53 -12.83 -10.89
N GLY A 136 -0.77 -12.31 -9.91
CA GLY A 136 -0.19 -13.11 -8.84
C GLY A 136 1.17 -13.72 -9.19
N ASP A 137 1.80 -13.34 -10.30
CA ASP A 137 3.15 -13.82 -10.59
C ASP A 137 4.19 -13.07 -9.78
N LEU A 138 5.12 -13.83 -9.21
CA LEU A 138 6.33 -13.35 -8.56
C LEU A 138 7.49 -13.55 -9.52
N ILE A 139 8.16 -12.46 -9.89
CA ILE A 139 9.21 -12.44 -10.91
C ILE A 139 10.49 -11.96 -10.26
N ALA A 140 11.50 -12.82 -10.20
CA ALA A 140 12.82 -12.52 -9.68
C ALA A 140 13.80 -12.28 -10.82
N LEU A 141 14.50 -11.17 -10.72
CA LEU A 141 15.52 -10.71 -11.68
C LEU A 141 16.87 -10.65 -10.99
N ASN A 142 17.94 -10.94 -11.72
CA ASN A 142 19.29 -10.72 -11.24
C ASN A 142 19.54 -9.22 -11.03
N GLN A 143 20.00 -8.85 -9.84
CA GLN A 143 20.24 -7.46 -9.46
C GLN A 143 21.28 -6.77 -10.35
N SER A 144 22.24 -7.53 -10.89
CA SER A 144 23.35 -7.01 -11.69
C SER A 144 22.93 -6.49 -13.07
N ASP A 145 22.04 -7.20 -13.77
CA ASP A 145 21.75 -7.01 -15.19
C ASP A 145 20.27 -7.08 -15.58
N GLY A 146 19.37 -7.42 -14.63
CA GLY A 146 17.94 -7.52 -14.86
C GLY A 146 17.50 -8.77 -15.63
N THR A 147 18.38 -9.76 -15.84
CA THR A 147 17.99 -11.04 -16.45
C THR A 147 17.07 -11.82 -15.51
N LEU A 148 16.17 -12.62 -16.07
CA LEU A 148 15.28 -13.47 -15.30
C LEU A 148 16.07 -14.52 -14.52
N ALA A 149 15.92 -14.54 -13.18
CA ALA A 149 16.40 -15.64 -12.35
C ALA A 149 15.36 -16.76 -12.32
N TRP A 150 14.14 -16.45 -11.91
CA TRP A 150 13.02 -17.37 -11.89
C TRP A 150 11.68 -16.61 -11.88
N ARG A 151 10.60 -17.34 -12.17
CA ARG A 151 9.22 -16.85 -12.09
C ARG A 151 8.33 -17.94 -11.54
N VAL A 152 7.47 -17.61 -10.60
CA VAL A 152 6.49 -18.53 -9.99
C VAL A 152 5.14 -17.82 -9.82
N SER A 153 4.05 -18.59 -9.82
CA SER A 153 2.71 -18.06 -9.59
C SER A 153 2.32 -18.25 -8.13
N ALA A 154 1.93 -17.16 -7.47
CA ALA A 154 1.32 -17.16 -6.16
C ALA A 154 -0.20 -17.43 -6.26
N SER A 155 -0.90 -17.43 -5.13
CA SER A 155 -2.34 -17.77 -5.09
C SER A 155 -3.26 -16.65 -5.55
N SER A 156 -2.81 -15.40 -5.53
CA SER A 156 -3.61 -14.22 -5.88
C SER A 156 -2.70 -13.02 -6.12
N GLU A 157 -3.28 -11.87 -6.43
CA GLU A 157 -2.58 -10.60 -6.66
C GLU A 157 -1.62 -10.23 -5.52
N ILE A 158 -0.48 -9.65 -5.87
CA ILE A 158 0.55 -9.17 -4.94
C ILE A 158 0.53 -7.64 -4.99
N LEU A 159 0.18 -6.99 -3.86
CA LEU A 159 0.01 -5.54 -3.77
C LEU A 159 1.12 -4.82 -2.98
N SER A 160 1.96 -5.56 -2.25
CA SER A 160 3.10 -4.99 -1.53
C SER A 160 4.43 -5.50 -2.07
N PRO A 161 5.51 -4.73 -1.93
CA PRO A 161 6.84 -5.19 -2.33
C PRO A 161 7.19 -6.50 -1.64
N PRO A 162 7.65 -7.52 -2.39
CA PRO A 162 8.14 -8.75 -1.79
C PRO A 162 9.31 -8.46 -0.83
N LEU A 163 9.37 -9.19 0.24
CA LEU A 163 10.48 -9.12 1.19
C LEU A 163 11.56 -10.10 0.75
N VAL A 164 12.79 -9.63 0.57
CA VAL A 164 13.88 -10.40 -0.02
C VAL A 164 15.10 -10.36 0.88
N ASN A 165 15.68 -11.53 1.18
CA ASN A 165 17.00 -11.65 1.78
C ASN A 165 17.84 -12.64 0.96
N ARG A 166 18.99 -13.06 1.49
CA ARG A 166 19.89 -13.97 0.77
C ARG A 166 19.29 -15.36 0.53
N ASP A 167 18.47 -15.84 1.47
CA ASP A 167 18.04 -17.24 1.48
C ASP A 167 16.61 -17.40 0.99
N ARG A 168 15.78 -16.34 1.06
CA ARG A 168 14.36 -16.43 0.74
C ARG A 168 13.73 -15.16 0.26
N VAL A 169 12.62 -15.35 -0.46
CA VAL A 169 11.69 -14.32 -0.90
C VAL A 169 10.35 -14.57 -0.22
N VAL A 170 9.79 -13.56 0.44
CA VAL A 170 8.47 -13.66 1.06
C VAL A 170 7.51 -12.71 0.37
N ALA A 171 6.40 -13.24 -0.12
CA ALA A 171 5.33 -12.47 -0.74
C ALA A 171 4.03 -12.62 0.02
N GLN A 172 3.29 -11.53 0.12
CA GLN A 172 1.92 -11.53 0.65
C GLN A 172 0.93 -11.28 -0.48
N THR A 173 -0.13 -12.08 -0.53
CA THR A 173 -1.21 -11.99 -1.52
C THR A 173 -2.50 -11.49 -0.87
N ILE A 174 -3.39 -10.87 -1.68
CA ILE A 174 -4.64 -10.27 -1.18
C ILE A 174 -5.62 -11.29 -0.58
N ASP A 175 -5.46 -12.57 -0.87
CA ASP A 175 -6.25 -13.67 -0.28
C ASP A 175 -5.79 -14.06 1.14
N GLY A 176 -4.92 -13.25 1.76
CA GLY A 176 -4.46 -13.42 3.14
C GLY A 176 -3.36 -14.46 3.32
N LYS A 177 -2.65 -14.82 2.25
CA LYS A 177 -1.51 -15.74 2.36
C LYS A 177 -0.18 -14.98 2.39
N VAL A 178 0.73 -15.49 3.21
CA VAL A 178 2.14 -15.14 3.22
C VAL A 178 2.91 -16.39 2.83
N THR A 179 3.65 -16.32 1.74
CA THR A 179 4.36 -17.46 1.18
C THR A 179 5.84 -17.14 1.09
N ALA A 180 6.69 -18.05 1.59
CA ALA A 180 8.13 -17.99 1.37
C ALA A 180 8.55 -18.91 0.24
N TYR A 181 9.49 -18.42 -0.55
CA TYR A 181 10.12 -19.10 -1.66
C TYR A 181 11.63 -19.12 -1.47
N ASP A 182 12.29 -20.16 -1.94
CA ASP A 182 13.75 -20.20 -2.02
C ASP A 182 14.25 -19.09 -2.96
N SER A 183 15.29 -18.39 -2.57
CA SER A 183 15.83 -17.28 -3.36
C SER A 183 16.55 -17.75 -4.64
N ILE A 184 17.00 -18.99 -4.72
CA ILE A 184 17.79 -19.52 -5.82
C ILE A 184 16.91 -19.91 -6.99
N ASP A 185 15.82 -20.63 -6.75
CA ASP A 185 15.00 -21.23 -7.80
C ASP A 185 13.50 -20.90 -7.72
N GLY A 186 13.06 -20.22 -6.63
CA GLY A 186 11.65 -19.89 -6.41
C GLY A 186 10.81 -21.07 -5.91
N GLU A 187 11.43 -22.19 -5.45
CA GLU A 187 10.66 -23.27 -4.84
C GLU A 187 9.94 -22.78 -3.59
N ARG A 188 8.66 -23.19 -3.44
CA ARG A 188 7.84 -22.79 -2.29
C ARG A 188 8.30 -23.52 -1.02
N LEU A 189 8.81 -22.78 -0.04
CA LEU A 189 9.27 -23.32 1.25
C LEU A 189 8.12 -23.55 2.22
N TRP A 190 7.26 -22.55 2.42
CA TRP A 190 6.11 -22.61 3.29
C TRP A 190 5.03 -21.61 2.89
N VAL A 191 3.81 -21.81 3.41
CA VAL A 191 2.70 -20.87 3.30
C VAL A 191 1.99 -20.75 4.65
N TYR A 192 1.73 -19.52 5.05
CA TYR A 192 0.86 -19.17 6.17
C TYR A 192 -0.41 -18.54 5.63
N THR A 193 -1.57 -18.87 6.20
CA THR A 193 -2.86 -18.33 5.77
C THR A 193 -3.58 -17.69 6.93
N MET A 194 -4.00 -16.44 6.75
CA MET A 194 -4.87 -15.70 7.65
C MET A 194 -6.24 -15.53 6.97
N ASN A 195 -7.32 -15.72 7.71
CA ASN A 195 -8.65 -15.48 7.18
C ASN A 195 -8.85 -14.01 6.85
N THR A 196 -9.24 -13.72 5.62
CA THR A 196 -9.60 -12.37 5.17
C THR A 196 -11.08 -12.08 5.42
N PRO A 197 -11.45 -10.84 5.78
CA PRO A 197 -12.85 -10.45 5.89
C PRO A 197 -13.53 -10.44 4.50
N PRO A 198 -14.89 -10.51 4.45
CA PRO A 198 -15.63 -10.46 3.19
C PRO A 198 -15.44 -9.15 2.41
N LEU A 199 -15.19 -8.06 3.13
CA LEU A 199 -14.86 -6.75 2.58
C LEU A 199 -13.53 -6.29 3.17
N SER A 200 -12.62 -5.87 2.32
CA SER A 200 -11.33 -5.26 2.69
C SER A 200 -10.99 -4.13 1.73
N LEU A 201 -10.11 -3.25 2.14
CA LEU A 201 -9.48 -2.29 1.25
C LEU A 201 -8.56 -3.04 0.28
N ARG A 202 -8.31 -2.44 -0.89
CA ARG A 202 -7.36 -3.03 -1.85
C ARG A 202 -5.95 -2.60 -1.49
N GLY A 203 -5.34 -3.31 -0.56
CA GLY A 203 -3.99 -3.06 -0.08
C GLY A 203 -3.42 -4.25 0.69
N THR A 204 -2.12 -4.25 0.90
CA THR A 204 -1.41 -5.11 1.85
C THR A 204 -0.19 -4.37 2.36
N ALA A 205 0.06 -4.41 3.66
CA ALA A 205 1.31 -3.90 4.22
C ALA A 205 2.49 -4.74 3.74
N ARG A 206 3.63 -4.11 3.51
CA ARG A 206 4.87 -4.85 3.20
C ARG A 206 5.28 -5.66 4.43
N PRO A 207 5.51 -6.97 4.31
CA PRO A 207 6.09 -7.77 5.38
C PRO A 207 7.49 -7.28 5.76
N LEU A 208 7.93 -7.56 6.99
CA LEU A 208 9.23 -7.15 7.52
C LEU A 208 9.99 -8.36 8.07
N PHE A 209 11.33 -8.37 7.91
CA PHE A 209 12.21 -9.27 8.65
C PHE A 209 12.65 -8.65 9.98
N TYR A 210 12.66 -9.44 11.02
CA TYR A 210 13.27 -9.10 12.29
C TYR A 210 13.84 -10.34 12.99
N GLY A 211 15.17 -10.47 13.03
CA GLY A 211 15.82 -11.68 13.51
C GLY A 211 15.34 -12.91 12.74
N GLU A 212 14.83 -13.91 13.45
CA GLU A 212 14.26 -15.14 12.88
C GLU A 212 12.77 -15.03 12.52
N LEU A 213 12.21 -13.81 12.52
CA LEU A 213 10.77 -13.59 12.29
C LEU A 213 10.51 -12.92 10.93
N VAL A 214 9.40 -13.31 10.33
CA VAL A 214 8.66 -12.56 9.31
C VAL A 214 7.44 -11.95 9.98
N ILE A 215 7.31 -10.63 9.92
CA ILE A 215 6.16 -9.90 10.48
C ILE A 215 5.26 -9.50 9.33
N ALA A 216 4.00 -9.95 9.35
CA ALA A 216 3.02 -9.68 8.32
C ALA A 216 1.72 -9.15 8.93
N ALA A 217 1.14 -8.12 8.30
CA ALA A 217 -0.13 -7.52 8.72
C ALA A 217 -1.23 -7.83 7.72
N PHE A 218 -2.49 -7.89 8.20
CA PHE A 218 -3.60 -8.43 7.44
C PHE A 218 -4.84 -7.53 7.49
N ALA A 219 -5.70 -7.71 6.50
CA ALA A 219 -6.97 -6.99 6.35
C ALA A 219 -8.00 -7.23 7.48
N ASN A 220 -7.77 -8.21 8.35
CA ASN A 220 -8.61 -8.46 9.53
C ASN A 220 -8.11 -7.73 10.79
N GLY A 221 -7.19 -6.77 10.65
CA GLY A 221 -6.63 -5.99 11.74
C GLY A 221 -5.66 -6.77 12.64
N ARG A 222 -5.07 -7.86 12.14
CA ARG A 222 -4.07 -8.65 12.89
C ARG A 222 -2.68 -8.51 12.29
N VAL A 223 -1.69 -8.64 13.14
CA VAL A 223 -0.27 -8.76 12.78
C VAL A 223 0.22 -10.11 13.27
N ALA A 224 0.76 -10.94 12.38
CA ALA A 224 1.36 -12.22 12.71
C ALA A 224 2.88 -12.13 12.70
N PHE A 225 3.51 -12.81 13.65
CA PHE A 225 4.95 -12.97 13.80
C PHE A 225 5.28 -14.44 13.50
N LEU A 226 5.82 -14.68 12.32
CA LEU A 226 6.01 -16.01 11.77
C LEU A 226 7.48 -16.40 11.87
N ASP A 227 7.77 -17.64 12.29
CA ASP A 227 9.10 -18.23 12.15
C ASP A 227 9.52 -18.24 10.67
N GLN A 228 10.64 -17.62 10.35
CA GLN A 228 11.05 -17.45 8.95
C GLN A 228 11.43 -18.76 8.25
N GLU A 229 11.80 -19.80 9.00
CA GLU A 229 12.18 -21.10 8.46
C GLU A 229 10.97 -21.98 8.13
N LYS A 230 9.94 -21.94 8.99
CA LYS A 230 8.82 -22.88 8.96
C LYS A 230 7.48 -22.24 8.61
N GLY A 231 7.39 -20.90 8.66
CA GLY A 231 6.14 -20.17 8.47
C GLY A 231 5.11 -20.39 9.58
N LEU A 232 5.52 -20.94 10.72
CA LEU A 232 4.64 -21.12 11.87
C LEU A 232 4.51 -19.81 12.64
N ALA A 233 3.28 -19.48 13.04
CA ALA A 233 3.06 -18.31 13.88
C ALA A 233 3.63 -18.56 15.29
N ALA A 234 4.63 -17.78 15.69
CA ALA A 234 5.09 -17.73 17.05
C ALA A 234 4.01 -17.10 17.94
N TYR A 235 3.41 -16.03 17.48
CA TYR A 235 2.26 -15.37 18.08
C TYR A 235 1.62 -14.43 17.04
N ASP A 236 0.42 -13.92 17.36
CA ASP A 236 -0.23 -12.87 16.58
C ASP A 236 -0.93 -11.87 17.51
N GLN A 237 -1.03 -10.62 17.06
CA GLN A 237 -1.65 -9.52 17.80
C GLN A 237 -2.81 -8.91 17.01
N ARG A 238 -3.90 -8.63 17.70
CA ARG A 238 -5.02 -7.87 17.13
C ARG A 238 -4.81 -6.38 17.37
N ILE A 239 -4.64 -5.63 16.30
CA ILE A 239 -4.45 -4.18 16.31
C ILE A 239 -5.78 -3.47 16.06
N GLY A 240 -6.44 -3.81 14.95
CA GLY A 240 -7.78 -3.31 14.64
C GLY A 240 -8.87 -4.17 15.29
N ILE A 241 -9.89 -3.52 15.83
CA ILE A 241 -11.07 -4.18 16.38
C ILE A 241 -12.26 -3.72 15.54
N ALA A 242 -12.78 -4.62 14.68
CA ALA A 242 -13.94 -4.34 13.85
C ALA A 242 -15.14 -3.92 14.73
N GLN A 243 -15.67 -2.73 14.51
CA GLN A 243 -16.80 -2.15 15.23
C GLN A 243 -17.85 -1.68 14.21
N GLY A 244 -19.12 -1.65 14.63
CA GLY A 244 -20.20 -1.19 13.78
C GLY A 244 -21.14 -2.30 13.29
N SER A 245 -22.19 -1.88 12.58
CA SER A 245 -23.31 -2.74 12.16
C SER A 245 -23.19 -3.16 10.70
N THR A 246 -22.45 -2.42 9.88
CA THR A 246 -22.25 -2.68 8.45
C THR A 246 -20.86 -3.21 8.17
N ASP A 247 -20.66 -3.89 7.06
CA ASP A 247 -19.35 -4.39 6.65
C ASP A 247 -18.35 -3.23 6.43
N LEU A 248 -18.83 -2.07 5.97
CA LEU A 248 -18.00 -0.88 5.78
C LEU A 248 -17.49 -0.29 7.11
N GLU A 249 -18.35 -0.22 8.13
CA GLU A 249 -17.96 0.22 9.48
C GLU A 249 -17.00 -0.75 10.15
N ARG A 250 -16.98 -2.01 9.73
CA ARG A 250 -16.14 -3.08 10.29
C ARG A 250 -14.79 -3.26 9.59
N LEU A 251 -14.46 -2.42 8.61
CA LEU A 251 -13.14 -2.41 7.97
C LEU A 251 -12.06 -2.00 8.99
N VAL A 252 -11.02 -2.81 9.11
CA VAL A 252 -9.90 -2.58 10.06
C VAL A 252 -8.56 -2.94 9.42
N ASP A 253 -8.44 -2.75 8.13
CA ASP A 253 -7.28 -3.16 7.34
C ASP A 253 -5.97 -2.53 7.82
N ILE A 254 -4.89 -3.28 7.68
CA ILE A 254 -3.52 -2.80 7.90
C ILE A 254 -2.78 -2.87 6.57
N ASP A 255 -2.81 -1.76 5.83
CA ASP A 255 -2.23 -1.66 4.48
C ASP A 255 -1.03 -0.72 4.41
N GLY A 256 -0.81 0.02 5.49
CA GLY A 256 0.20 1.06 5.56
C GLY A 256 1.59 0.54 5.92
N VAL A 257 2.56 1.44 5.83
CA VAL A 257 3.95 1.17 6.22
C VAL A 257 4.03 0.88 7.71
N MET A 258 4.68 -0.22 8.05
CA MET A 258 5.07 -0.58 9.42
C MET A 258 6.53 -0.18 9.65
N GLN A 259 6.90 0.13 10.90
CA GLN A 259 8.26 0.49 11.28
C GLN A 259 8.77 -0.37 12.43
N ILE A 260 10.03 -0.77 12.35
CA ILE A 260 10.73 -1.45 13.45
C ILE A 260 11.87 -0.55 13.91
N VAL A 261 11.85 -0.17 15.19
CA VAL A 261 12.90 0.63 15.82
C VAL A 261 13.23 0.02 17.19
N GLU A 262 14.49 -0.31 17.41
CA GLU A 262 15.00 -0.83 18.71
C GLU A 262 14.15 -2.00 19.28
N GLY A 263 13.74 -2.94 18.41
CA GLY A 263 12.98 -4.10 18.83
C GLY A 263 11.49 -3.84 19.09
N LYS A 264 11.00 -2.66 18.77
CA LYS A 264 9.59 -2.29 18.83
C LYS A 264 9.03 -2.21 17.42
N LEU A 265 7.85 -2.81 17.21
CA LEU A 265 7.07 -2.66 15.99
C LEU A 265 6.02 -1.56 16.19
N TYR A 266 5.98 -0.62 15.27
CA TYR A 266 4.93 0.40 15.17
C TYR A 266 4.06 0.12 13.94
N VAL A 267 2.76 0.08 14.16
CA VAL A 267 1.78 -0.21 13.11
C VAL A 267 0.47 0.51 13.37
N ALA A 268 -0.17 0.97 12.31
CA ALA A 268 -1.48 1.61 12.36
C ALA A 268 -2.47 0.89 11.44
N SER A 269 -3.74 0.86 11.84
CA SER A 269 -4.83 0.30 11.05
C SER A 269 -5.83 1.36 10.60
N PHE A 270 -6.55 1.08 9.54
CA PHE A 270 -7.74 1.84 9.16
C PHE A 270 -8.85 1.58 10.17
N GLN A 271 -9.60 2.61 10.57
CA GLN A 271 -10.69 2.56 11.56
C GLN A 271 -10.33 1.78 12.83
N GLY A 272 -9.10 1.94 13.32
CA GLY A 272 -8.63 1.18 14.46
C GLY A 272 -7.66 1.95 15.33
N ARG A 273 -6.42 1.49 15.44
CA ARG A 273 -5.42 2.02 16.36
C ARG A 273 -4.04 2.10 15.74
N ILE A 274 -3.23 3.02 16.25
CA ILE A 274 -1.78 2.93 16.20
C ILE A 274 -1.28 2.27 17.46
N VAL A 275 -0.30 1.39 17.35
CA VAL A 275 0.25 0.65 18.47
C VAL A 275 1.75 0.56 18.42
N GLY A 276 2.37 0.46 19.60
CA GLY A 276 3.74 0.00 19.81
C GLY A 276 3.73 -1.40 20.41
N ILE A 277 4.49 -2.34 19.83
CA ILE A 277 4.60 -3.73 20.26
C ILE A 277 6.07 -4.06 20.52
N ASP A 278 6.39 -4.63 21.68
CA ASP A 278 7.68 -5.26 21.92
C ASP A 278 7.76 -6.58 21.15
N ILE A 279 8.65 -6.66 20.15
CA ILE A 279 8.72 -7.83 19.24
C ILE A 279 9.19 -9.08 19.99
N SER A 280 10.04 -8.94 21.01
CA SER A 280 10.62 -10.08 21.72
C SER A 280 9.58 -10.85 22.55
N SER A 281 8.67 -10.12 23.18
CA SER A 281 7.61 -10.67 24.04
C SER A 281 6.23 -10.72 23.38
N GLY A 282 6.05 -10.09 22.24
CA GLY A 282 4.74 -9.91 21.61
C GLY A 282 3.80 -8.98 22.38
N ARG A 283 4.29 -8.30 23.43
CA ARG A 283 3.45 -7.49 24.30
C ARG A 283 3.15 -6.14 23.69
N LEU A 284 1.87 -5.75 23.74
CA LEU A 284 1.45 -4.38 23.45
C LEU A 284 2.03 -3.43 24.50
N LEU A 285 2.78 -2.43 24.08
CA LEU A 285 3.37 -1.40 24.93
C LEU A 285 2.38 -0.26 25.16
N TRP A 286 1.77 0.20 24.09
CA TRP A 286 0.77 1.27 24.11
C TRP A 286 -0.12 1.17 22.86
N ALA A 287 -1.27 1.86 22.91
CA ALA A 287 -2.22 1.95 21.80
C ALA A 287 -3.00 3.25 21.89
N GLU A 288 -3.16 3.95 20.75
CA GLU A 288 -3.96 5.16 20.59
C GLU A 288 -4.94 4.98 19.42
N GLU A 289 -6.12 5.58 19.52
CA GLU A 289 -7.12 5.50 18.46
C GLU A 289 -6.72 6.36 17.26
N ILE A 290 -6.75 5.76 16.08
CA ILE A 290 -6.43 6.42 14.80
C ILE A 290 -7.07 5.66 13.64
N SER A 291 -7.28 6.35 12.53
CA SER A 291 -7.55 5.73 11.24
C SER A 291 -6.44 6.11 10.26
N SER A 292 -5.64 5.13 9.80
CA SER A 292 -4.55 5.37 8.87
C SER A 292 -4.54 4.37 7.73
N LEU A 293 -4.44 4.88 6.49
CA LEU A 293 -4.33 4.08 5.27
C LEU A 293 -2.88 3.92 4.79
N THR A 294 -2.01 4.83 5.19
CA THR A 294 -0.64 4.92 4.68
C THR A 294 0.40 4.40 5.66
N GLY A 295 0.04 4.31 6.95
CA GLY A 295 0.89 3.78 8.01
C GLY A 295 1.74 4.83 8.70
N VAL A 296 2.91 4.41 9.17
CA VAL A 296 3.72 5.20 10.09
C VAL A 296 5.15 5.43 9.58
N GLY A 297 5.74 6.55 9.99
CA GLY A 297 7.18 6.81 9.96
C GLY A 297 7.74 6.87 11.37
N SER A 298 9.06 6.82 11.53
CA SER A 298 9.71 6.91 12.84
C SER A 298 11.02 7.68 12.76
N GLY A 299 11.36 8.39 13.83
CA GLY A 299 12.61 9.11 13.97
C GLY A 299 12.66 9.94 15.25
N PHE A 300 13.85 10.24 15.73
CA PHE A 300 14.07 11.06 16.92
C PHE A 300 13.32 10.57 18.19
N GLY A 301 13.16 9.24 18.33
CA GLY A 301 12.40 8.63 19.44
C GLY A 301 10.88 8.73 19.28
N ASN A 302 10.38 9.26 18.19
CA ASN A 302 8.96 9.46 17.90
C ASN A 302 8.44 8.57 16.78
N VAL A 303 7.12 8.40 16.75
CA VAL A 303 6.37 7.76 15.68
C VAL A 303 5.42 8.79 15.08
N TYR A 304 5.44 8.90 13.77
CA TYR A 304 4.60 9.83 13.02
C TYR A 304 3.56 9.06 12.23
N ALA A 305 2.32 9.45 12.34
CA ALA A 305 1.23 8.80 11.62
C ALA A 305 0.44 9.80 10.78
N ALA A 306 0.18 9.43 9.53
CA ALA A 306 -0.74 10.14 8.66
C ALA A 306 -2.12 9.53 8.81
N HIS A 307 -3.10 10.32 9.24
CA HIS A 307 -4.50 9.91 9.34
C HIS A 307 -5.14 9.79 7.95
N ALA A 308 -6.26 9.10 7.88
CA ALA A 308 -7.02 8.90 6.64
C ALA A 308 -7.55 10.22 6.04
N ASP A 309 -7.78 11.23 6.87
CA ASP A 309 -8.16 12.60 6.46
C ASP A 309 -6.95 13.51 6.18
N SER A 310 -5.72 12.97 6.25
CA SER A 310 -4.46 13.69 6.07
C SER A 310 -4.03 14.59 7.24
N GLN A 311 -4.60 14.44 8.43
CA GLN A 311 -3.98 14.96 9.64
C GLN A 311 -2.66 14.23 9.90
N LEU A 312 -1.65 14.92 10.39
CA LEU A 312 -0.36 14.34 10.76
C LEU A 312 -0.15 14.48 12.26
N THR A 313 0.08 13.34 12.94
CA THR A 313 0.30 13.32 14.40
C THR A 313 1.63 12.67 14.74
N ALA A 314 2.34 13.24 15.70
CA ALA A 314 3.52 12.67 16.32
C ALA A 314 3.21 12.09 17.69
N TYR A 315 3.66 10.87 17.93
CA TYR A 315 3.55 10.16 19.19
C TYR A 315 4.93 9.86 19.75
N ASN A 316 5.07 9.88 21.06
CA ASN A 316 6.28 9.36 21.71
C ASN A 316 6.37 7.85 21.52
N GLY A 317 7.50 7.36 21.01
CA GLY A 317 7.68 5.95 20.65
C GLY A 317 7.60 4.99 21.84
N ASP A 318 7.93 5.45 23.06
CA ASP A 318 7.99 4.57 24.24
C ASP A 318 6.62 4.36 24.89
N ASN A 319 5.77 5.40 24.90
CA ASN A 319 4.53 5.40 25.69
C ASN A 319 3.26 5.80 24.90
N GLY A 320 3.38 6.17 23.63
CA GLY A 320 2.27 6.54 22.76
C GLY A 320 1.66 7.91 23.01
N HIS A 321 2.17 8.71 23.96
CA HIS A 321 1.61 10.04 24.20
C HIS A 321 1.74 10.94 22.98
N GLU A 322 0.66 11.61 22.60
CA GLU A 322 0.67 12.61 21.54
C GLU A 322 1.61 13.77 21.92
N ILE A 323 2.50 14.12 21.01
CA ILE A 323 3.45 15.23 21.17
C ILE A 323 2.92 16.47 20.46
N TRP A 324 2.46 16.31 19.25
CA TRP A 324 1.81 17.35 18.44
C TRP A 324 0.97 16.73 17.33
N ASN A 325 0.03 17.51 16.82
CA ASN A 325 -0.70 17.19 15.59
C ASN A 325 -0.77 18.42 14.67
N VAL A 326 -0.94 18.18 13.37
CA VAL A 326 -1.03 19.19 12.31
C VAL A 326 -2.19 18.86 11.40
N ASP A 327 -3.12 19.79 11.25
CA ASP A 327 -4.30 19.71 10.39
C ASP A 327 -4.16 20.52 9.08
N ALA A 328 -3.04 21.21 8.89
CA ALA A 328 -2.79 22.04 7.71
C ALA A 328 -2.81 21.27 6.38
N LEU A 329 -2.65 19.93 6.44
CA LEU A 329 -2.63 19.05 5.28
C LEU A 329 -3.95 18.29 5.08
N LEU A 330 -5.02 18.60 5.82
CA LEU A 330 -6.32 17.92 5.71
C LEU A 330 -6.78 17.81 4.25
N HIS A 331 -7.30 16.64 3.91
CA HIS A 331 -7.87 16.27 2.60
C HIS A 331 -6.91 16.38 1.42
N ARG A 332 -5.60 16.06 1.62
CA ARG A 332 -4.55 16.11 0.60
C ARG A 332 -3.98 14.74 0.21
N ASP A 333 -4.54 13.65 0.73
CA ASP A 333 -4.10 12.28 0.45
C ASP A 333 -2.58 12.11 0.65
N ILE A 334 -2.10 12.51 1.83
CA ILE A 334 -0.67 12.41 2.16
C ILE A 334 -0.21 10.96 2.29
N THR A 335 1.03 10.71 1.92
CA THR A 335 1.69 9.41 2.10
C THR A 335 2.19 9.21 3.53
N ALA A 336 2.68 8.00 3.85
CA ALA A 336 3.36 7.75 5.11
C ALA A 336 4.52 8.73 5.30
N PRO A 337 4.71 9.26 6.52
CA PRO A 337 5.83 10.15 6.82
C PRO A 337 7.17 9.44 6.66
N VAL A 338 8.18 10.17 6.18
CA VAL A 338 9.56 9.71 6.11
C VAL A 338 10.43 10.68 6.87
N THR A 339 11.26 10.16 7.78
CA THR A 339 12.22 10.95 8.53
C THR A 339 13.60 10.87 7.88
N LEU A 340 14.26 12.00 7.82
CA LEU A 340 15.67 12.12 7.42
C LEU A 340 16.44 12.61 8.64
N GLY A 341 17.38 11.80 9.12
CA GLY A 341 18.21 12.08 10.29
C GLY A 341 19.69 12.03 9.99
#